data_2f23aa0a675c312d3dba094733c0cbbd
#
_entry.id   2f23aa0a675c312d3dba094733c0cbbd
#
_cell.length_a   1.000
_cell.length_b   1.000
_cell.length_c   1.000
_cell.angle_alpha   90.00
_cell.angle_beta   90.00
_cell.angle_gamma   90.00
#
_symmetry.space_group_name_H-M   'P 1'
#
loop_
_entity.id
_entity.type
_entity.pdbx_description
1 polymer ?
#
loop_
_entity_poly.entity_id
_entity_poly.type
_entity_poly.pdbx_seq_one_letter_code
_entity_poly.pdbx_strand_id
1 'polypeptide(L)'
;VNKFRNETLGYTETVFADAVDTFNLQLTRLVAGPYNLQVSGFQLSNALPGISYTAIGVNGAGLYTYLANRNFDEQLKEYPPDFFAFSVGTNDANVPYASFDPDVYKKNLENMMMKVLAANPDCAILLTVPNDAGYKKKYLNKNVARQREVIIELAKKYQCPVWDFYGIMGELGSSRIWKANGLMRSDLVHFIGKDNIV
;
A
#
# COMPACT_ATOMS: atom_id res chain seq x y z
N VAL A 1 -25.50 -16.82 -16.69
CA VAL A 1 -24.72 -16.27 -15.57
C VAL A 1 -24.12 -17.44 -14.81
N ASN A 2 -22.80 -17.50 -14.74
CA ASN A 2 -22.07 -18.48 -13.96
C ASN A 2 -21.62 -17.84 -12.64
N LYS A 3 -21.66 -18.61 -11.54
CA LYS A 3 -21.26 -18.14 -10.22
C LYS A 3 -20.20 -19.08 -9.65
N PHE A 4 -19.12 -18.51 -9.17
CA PHE A 4 -18.02 -19.19 -8.49
C PHE A 4 -17.85 -18.58 -7.10
N ARG A 5 -17.64 -19.42 -6.09
CA ARG A 5 -17.37 -18.97 -4.74
C ARG A 5 -15.95 -19.36 -4.35
N ASN A 6 -15.17 -18.36 -3.94
CA ASN A 6 -13.88 -18.57 -3.32
C ASN A 6 -14.06 -18.52 -1.79
N GLU A 7 -14.03 -19.68 -1.14
CA GLU A 7 -14.24 -19.79 0.32
C GLU A 7 -13.05 -19.23 1.12
N THR A 8 -11.84 -19.33 0.58
CA THR A 8 -10.63 -18.86 1.25
C THR A 8 -10.59 -17.34 1.36
N LEU A 9 -10.91 -16.66 0.26
CA LEU A 9 -10.93 -15.20 0.20
C LEU A 9 -12.31 -14.60 0.50
N GLY A 10 -13.34 -15.44 0.58
CA GLY A 10 -14.69 -15.03 0.98
C GLY A 10 -15.43 -14.19 -0.05
N TYR A 11 -15.12 -14.33 -1.34
CA TYR A 11 -15.84 -13.62 -2.40
C TYR A 11 -16.67 -14.56 -3.30
N THR A 12 -17.61 -13.99 -4.03
CA THR A 12 -18.35 -14.67 -5.09
C THR A 12 -18.13 -13.93 -6.39
N GLU A 13 -17.60 -14.63 -7.38
CA GLU A 13 -17.50 -14.15 -8.75
C GLU A 13 -18.79 -14.48 -9.51
N THR A 14 -19.27 -13.52 -10.29
CA THR A 14 -20.41 -13.66 -11.17
C THR A 14 -20.01 -13.29 -12.59
N VAL A 15 -20.00 -14.26 -13.49
CA VAL A 15 -19.63 -14.06 -14.90
C VAL A 15 -20.91 -13.98 -15.74
N PHE A 16 -21.09 -12.86 -16.43
CA PHE A 16 -22.16 -12.67 -17.40
C PHE A 16 -21.74 -13.22 -18.76
N ALA A 17 -22.70 -13.80 -19.51
CA ALA A 17 -22.39 -14.32 -20.85
C ALA A 17 -22.07 -13.20 -21.85
N ASP A 18 -22.75 -12.06 -21.69
CA ASP A 18 -22.54 -10.85 -22.50
C ASP A 18 -22.16 -9.68 -21.60
N ALA A 19 -21.56 -8.64 -22.20
CA ALA A 19 -21.29 -7.40 -21.51
C ALA A 19 -22.57 -6.72 -21.03
N VAL A 20 -22.59 -6.27 -19.78
CA VAL A 20 -23.73 -5.57 -19.18
C VAL A 20 -23.32 -4.19 -18.69
N ASP A 21 -24.15 -3.19 -18.94
CA ASP A 21 -23.93 -1.82 -18.45
C ASP A 21 -24.50 -1.63 -17.04
N THR A 22 -25.43 -2.47 -16.65
CA THR A 22 -26.14 -2.37 -15.37
C THR A 22 -26.47 -3.75 -14.82
N PHE A 23 -26.30 -3.94 -13.53
CA PHE A 23 -26.78 -5.12 -12.83
C PHE A 23 -27.42 -4.71 -11.49
N ASN A 24 -28.35 -5.54 -11.02
CA ASN A 24 -28.96 -5.40 -9.71
C ASN A 24 -28.53 -6.55 -8.82
N LEU A 25 -28.01 -6.22 -7.63
CA LEU A 25 -27.69 -7.19 -6.60
C LEU A 25 -28.77 -7.17 -5.51
N GLN A 26 -29.45 -8.28 -5.33
CA GLN A 26 -30.39 -8.47 -4.24
C GLN A 26 -29.79 -9.42 -3.21
N LEU A 27 -29.68 -8.97 -1.97
CA LEU A 27 -29.23 -9.74 -0.84
C LEU A 27 -30.44 -10.10 0.02
N THR A 28 -30.74 -11.39 0.11
CA THR A 28 -31.91 -11.89 0.87
C THR A 28 -31.43 -12.68 2.07
N ARG A 29 -31.89 -12.30 3.26
CA ARG A 29 -31.65 -13.05 4.48
C ARG A 29 -32.58 -14.25 4.52
N LEU A 30 -32.02 -15.45 4.51
CA LEU A 30 -32.80 -16.72 4.49
C LEU A 30 -33.06 -17.26 5.90
N VAL A 31 -32.32 -16.85 6.90
CA VAL A 31 -32.39 -17.39 8.27
C VAL A 31 -32.55 -16.26 9.28
N ALA A 32 -33.50 -16.41 10.20
CA ALA A 32 -33.64 -15.50 11.34
C ALA A 32 -32.50 -15.75 12.35
N GLY A 33 -31.95 -14.69 12.94
CA GLY A 33 -30.86 -14.79 13.92
C GLY A 33 -29.97 -13.53 13.96
N PRO A 34 -29.04 -13.44 14.88
CA PRO A 34 -28.17 -12.28 15.06
C PRO A 34 -26.97 -12.30 14.08
N TYR A 35 -27.19 -12.63 12.84
CA TYR A 35 -26.14 -12.66 11.82
C TYR A 35 -26.05 -11.30 11.13
N ASN A 36 -24.83 -10.79 11.00
CA ASN A 36 -24.53 -9.60 10.22
C ASN A 36 -23.93 -9.99 8.87
N LEU A 37 -24.41 -9.35 7.81
CA LEU A 37 -23.77 -9.41 6.50
C LEU A 37 -22.79 -8.24 6.42
N GLN A 38 -21.53 -8.54 6.12
CA GLN A 38 -20.53 -7.55 5.78
C GLN A 38 -20.18 -7.66 4.30
N VAL A 39 -20.36 -6.58 3.57
CA VAL A 39 -19.93 -6.45 2.17
C VAL A 39 -18.72 -5.52 2.17
N SER A 40 -17.56 -6.05 1.78
CA SER A 40 -16.30 -5.27 1.77
C SER A 40 -16.14 -4.42 0.50
N GLY A 41 -16.82 -4.80 -0.59
CA GLY A 41 -16.77 -4.06 -1.85
C GLY A 41 -17.18 -4.91 -3.05
N PHE A 42 -17.07 -4.31 -4.22
CA PHE A 42 -17.29 -4.96 -5.51
C PHE A 42 -16.10 -4.67 -6.42
N GLN A 43 -15.67 -5.68 -7.15
CA GLN A 43 -14.73 -5.53 -8.24
C GLN A 43 -15.45 -5.83 -9.55
N LEU A 44 -15.35 -4.91 -10.50
CA LEU A 44 -15.93 -5.06 -11.82
C LEU A 44 -14.79 -5.14 -12.84
N SER A 45 -14.87 -6.12 -13.72
CA SER A 45 -13.87 -6.31 -14.78
C SER A 45 -14.54 -6.72 -16.09
N ASN A 46 -13.85 -6.53 -17.19
CA ASN A 46 -14.23 -7.01 -18.51
C ASN A 46 -12.99 -7.63 -19.20
N ALA A 47 -13.21 -8.25 -20.37
CA ALA A 47 -12.15 -8.92 -21.13
C ALA A 47 -11.34 -7.96 -22.04
N LEU A 48 -11.58 -6.65 -21.98
CA LEU A 48 -10.83 -5.69 -22.78
C LEU A 48 -9.42 -5.48 -22.21
N PRO A 49 -8.41 -5.33 -23.05
CA PRO A 49 -7.07 -4.98 -22.59
C PRO A 49 -7.07 -3.59 -21.95
N GLY A 50 -6.33 -3.45 -20.85
CA GLY A 50 -6.28 -2.21 -20.10
C GLY A 50 -5.34 -2.28 -18.91
N ILE A 51 -5.35 -1.23 -18.09
CA ILE A 51 -4.60 -1.16 -16.85
C ILE A 51 -5.57 -1.27 -15.67
N SER A 52 -5.31 -2.23 -14.78
CA SER A 52 -5.98 -2.32 -13.49
C SER A 52 -5.09 -1.69 -12.42
N TYR A 53 -5.62 -0.74 -11.66
CA TYR A 53 -4.91 -0.10 -10.56
C TYR A 53 -5.57 -0.42 -9.22
N THR A 54 -4.77 -0.92 -8.28
CA THR A 54 -5.22 -1.19 -6.92
C THR A 54 -4.37 -0.42 -5.92
N ALA A 55 -5.00 0.38 -5.07
CA ALA A 55 -4.34 1.05 -3.96
C ALA A 55 -4.61 0.28 -2.66
N ILE A 56 -3.52 -0.16 -2.00
CA ILE A 56 -3.59 -0.85 -0.71
C ILE A 56 -3.08 0.11 0.36
N GLY A 57 -3.96 1.00 0.83
CA GLY A 57 -3.63 2.00 1.83
C GLY A 57 -4.45 1.80 3.12
N VAL A 58 -3.76 1.62 4.25
CA VAL A 58 -4.39 1.56 5.57
C VAL A 58 -3.79 2.65 6.45
N ASN A 59 -4.65 3.50 7.00
CA ASN A 59 -4.19 4.60 7.85
C ASN A 59 -3.43 4.07 9.08
N GLY A 60 -2.23 4.58 9.31
CA GLY A 60 -1.38 4.19 10.44
C GLY A 60 -0.64 2.84 10.26
N ALA A 61 -0.84 2.13 9.14
CA ALA A 61 -0.17 0.86 8.92
C ALA A 61 1.33 1.04 8.64
N GLY A 62 2.15 0.20 9.29
CA GLY A 62 3.54 -0.06 8.93
C GLY A 62 3.66 -1.42 8.24
N LEU A 63 4.86 -1.77 7.81
CA LEU A 63 5.13 -3.06 7.13
C LEU A 63 4.66 -4.27 7.94
N TYR A 64 4.82 -4.24 9.26
CA TYR A 64 4.37 -5.33 10.14
C TYR A 64 2.86 -5.57 10.06
N THR A 65 2.07 -4.51 9.82
CA THR A 65 0.61 -4.61 9.68
C THR A 65 0.23 -5.39 8.43
N TYR A 66 0.89 -5.09 7.31
CA TYR A 66 0.67 -5.80 6.05
C TYR A 66 1.15 -7.27 6.13
N LEU A 67 2.29 -7.51 6.77
CA LEU A 67 2.81 -8.87 6.99
C LEU A 67 1.90 -9.72 7.90
N ALA A 68 1.14 -9.10 8.79
CA ALA A 68 0.16 -9.78 9.64
C ALA A 68 -1.14 -10.18 8.91
N ASN A 69 -1.36 -9.69 7.67
CA ASN A 69 -2.53 -10.08 6.89
C ASN A 69 -2.39 -11.54 6.40
N ARG A 70 -3.21 -12.42 6.96
CA ARG A 70 -3.17 -13.87 6.68
C ARG A 70 -3.53 -14.23 5.24
N ASN A 71 -4.35 -13.40 4.59
CA ASN A 71 -4.85 -13.68 3.24
C ASN A 71 -4.05 -12.94 2.16
N PHE A 72 -2.99 -12.20 2.53
CA PHE A 72 -2.26 -11.37 1.58
C PHE A 72 -1.64 -12.19 0.44
N ASP A 73 -1.05 -13.34 0.75
CA ASP A 73 -0.42 -14.21 -0.23
C ASP A 73 -1.46 -14.81 -1.20
N GLU A 74 -2.62 -15.22 -0.69
CA GLU A 74 -3.70 -15.76 -1.53
C GLU A 74 -4.35 -14.66 -2.39
N GLN A 75 -4.47 -13.44 -1.88
CA GLN A 75 -4.95 -12.29 -2.64
C GLN A 75 -3.98 -11.91 -3.78
N LEU A 76 -2.67 -11.95 -3.52
CA LEU A 76 -1.66 -11.71 -4.56
C LEU A 76 -1.67 -12.79 -5.64
N LYS A 77 -1.88 -14.06 -5.29
CA LYS A 77 -1.98 -15.17 -6.26
C LYS A 77 -3.24 -15.07 -7.13
N GLU A 78 -4.32 -14.58 -6.56
CA GLU A 78 -5.58 -14.39 -7.28
C GLU A 78 -5.48 -13.27 -8.34
N TYR A 79 -4.77 -12.20 -7.99
CA TYR A 79 -4.53 -11.04 -8.84
C TYR A 79 -3.04 -10.69 -8.83
N PRO A 80 -2.18 -11.49 -9.51
CA PRO A 80 -0.75 -11.27 -9.50
C PRO A 80 -0.43 -9.94 -10.18
N PRO A 81 0.29 -9.02 -9.50
CA PRO A 81 0.60 -7.72 -10.10
C PRO A 81 1.72 -7.85 -11.13
N ASP A 82 1.63 -7.12 -12.26
CA ASP A 82 2.73 -6.93 -13.21
C ASP A 82 3.70 -5.84 -12.74
N PHE A 83 3.19 -4.92 -11.92
CA PHE A 83 3.95 -3.82 -11.32
C PHE A 83 3.50 -3.57 -9.89
N PHE A 84 4.44 -3.45 -8.96
CA PHE A 84 4.14 -3.18 -7.55
C PHE A 84 5.01 -2.04 -7.01
N ALA A 85 4.38 -0.94 -6.59
CA ALA A 85 5.07 0.17 -5.93
C ALA A 85 4.94 0.07 -4.41
N PHE A 86 6.07 -0.04 -3.71
CA PHE A 86 6.13 0.02 -2.25
C PHE A 86 6.26 1.48 -1.78
N SER A 87 5.12 2.10 -1.48
CA SER A 87 5.06 3.45 -0.92
C SER A 87 4.71 3.38 0.57
N VAL A 88 5.62 2.84 1.36
CA VAL A 88 5.46 2.54 2.79
C VAL A 88 6.67 3.03 3.59
N GLY A 89 6.54 3.05 4.92
CA GLY A 89 7.68 3.34 5.80
C GLY A 89 7.49 4.56 6.70
N THR A 90 6.63 5.51 6.34
CA THR A 90 6.37 6.70 7.18
C THR A 90 5.96 6.31 8.60
N ASN A 91 5.08 5.32 8.74
CA ASN A 91 4.63 4.84 10.05
C ASN A 91 5.71 4.00 10.77
N ASP A 92 6.50 3.25 10.03
CA ASP A 92 7.63 2.48 10.59
C ASP A 92 8.69 3.42 11.17
N ALA A 93 8.95 4.57 10.51
CA ALA A 93 9.87 5.58 10.98
C ALA A 93 9.33 6.42 12.14
N ASN A 94 8.02 6.43 12.39
CA ASN A 94 7.39 7.30 13.38
C ASN A 94 7.53 6.76 14.82
N VAL A 95 8.73 6.39 15.19
CA VAL A 95 9.13 5.90 16.51
C VAL A 95 10.31 6.71 17.04
N PRO A 96 10.63 6.65 18.36
CA PRO A 96 11.86 7.24 18.88
C PRO A 96 13.10 6.79 18.09
N TYR A 97 14.09 7.66 17.94
CA TYR A 97 15.28 7.35 17.14
C TYR A 97 15.99 6.06 17.60
N ALA A 98 16.12 5.86 18.91
CA ALA A 98 16.73 4.65 19.47
C ALA A 98 15.86 3.38 19.32
N SER A 99 14.58 3.53 19.01
CA SER A 99 13.64 2.41 18.83
C SER A 99 13.48 1.98 17.38
N PHE A 100 14.00 2.73 16.43
CA PHE A 100 14.01 2.34 15.03
C PHE A 100 15.17 1.40 14.75
N ASP A 101 14.84 0.18 14.34
CA ASP A 101 15.82 -0.84 13.96
C ASP A 101 15.83 -1.01 12.43
N PRO A 102 16.90 -0.58 11.74
CA PRO A 102 17.02 -0.71 10.30
C PRO A 102 17.01 -2.16 9.80
N ASP A 103 17.55 -3.11 10.57
CA ASP A 103 17.62 -4.52 10.17
C ASP A 103 16.23 -5.16 10.23
N VAL A 104 15.44 -4.83 11.25
CA VAL A 104 14.02 -5.24 11.33
C VAL A 104 13.23 -4.62 10.19
N TYR A 105 13.42 -3.33 9.90
CA TYR A 105 12.76 -2.67 8.78
C TYR A 105 13.13 -3.30 7.44
N LYS A 106 14.42 -3.57 7.22
CA LYS A 106 14.96 -4.25 6.04
C LYS A 106 14.30 -5.62 5.85
N LYS A 107 14.32 -6.44 6.89
CA LYS A 107 13.72 -7.78 6.87
C LYS A 107 12.22 -7.73 6.53
N ASN A 108 11.49 -6.79 7.11
CA ASN A 108 10.06 -6.65 6.85
C ASN A 108 9.78 -6.21 5.41
N LEU A 109 10.52 -5.23 4.89
CA LEU A 109 10.36 -4.78 3.50
C LEU A 109 10.73 -5.89 2.53
N GLU A 110 11.84 -6.58 2.76
CA GLU A 110 12.28 -7.71 1.94
C GLU A 110 11.25 -8.85 1.94
N ASN A 111 10.69 -9.20 3.11
CA ASN A 111 9.63 -10.20 3.19
C ASN A 111 8.39 -9.80 2.36
N MET A 112 8.01 -8.52 2.38
CA MET A 112 6.89 -8.05 1.54
C MET A 112 7.23 -8.15 0.04
N MET A 113 8.45 -7.78 -0.36
CA MET A 113 8.91 -7.94 -1.75
C MET A 113 8.86 -9.42 -2.18
N MET A 114 9.35 -10.33 -1.33
CA MET A 114 9.34 -11.76 -1.62
C MET A 114 7.93 -12.33 -1.79
N LYS A 115 6.93 -11.85 -1.04
CA LYS A 115 5.53 -12.25 -1.23
C LYS A 115 5.00 -11.82 -2.60
N VAL A 116 5.32 -10.63 -3.06
CA VAL A 116 4.94 -10.14 -4.40
C VAL A 116 5.61 -10.99 -5.48
N LEU A 117 6.91 -11.20 -5.38
CA LEU A 117 7.68 -12.02 -6.34
C LEU A 117 7.29 -13.52 -6.33
N ALA A 118 6.79 -14.02 -5.20
CA ALA A 118 6.25 -15.39 -5.14
C ALA A 118 4.92 -15.53 -5.90
N ALA A 119 4.13 -14.45 -6.00
CA ALA A 119 2.90 -14.43 -6.78
C ALA A 119 3.17 -14.21 -8.28
N ASN A 120 4.10 -13.33 -8.62
CA ASN A 120 4.57 -13.10 -9.98
C ASN A 120 6.09 -12.83 -9.97
N PRO A 121 6.93 -13.82 -10.36
CA PRO A 121 8.38 -13.64 -10.41
C PRO A 121 8.86 -12.53 -11.36
N ASP A 122 8.07 -12.19 -12.37
CA ASP A 122 8.36 -11.16 -13.37
C ASP A 122 7.79 -9.78 -12.98
N CYS A 123 7.21 -9.65 -11.79
CA CYS A 123 6.66 -8.38 -11.31
C CYS A 123 7.74 -7.31 -11.22
N ALA A 124 7.53 -6.19 -11.92
CA ALA A 124 8.38 -5.02 -11.77
C ALA A 124 8.12 -4.33 -10.43
N ILE A 125 9.17 -4.14 -9.63
CA ILE A 125 9.07 -3.51 -8.30
C ILE A 125 9.65 -2.10 -8.36
N LEU A 126 8.91 -1.13 -7.80
CA LEU A 126 9.39 0.21 -7.48
C LEU A 126 9.44 0.38 -5.96
N LEU A 127 10.60 0.72 -5.42
CA LEU A 127 10.73 1.14 -4.02
C LEU A 127 10.65 2.67 -3.91
N THR A 128 9.95 3.19 -2.90
CA THR A 128 9.95 4.63 -2.65
C THR A 128 10.53 4.93 -1.27
N VAL A 129 11.36 5.95 -1.19
CA VAL A 129 11.78 6.51 0.11
C VAL A 129 10.66 7.44 0.57
N PRO A 130 10.15 7.30 1.80
CA PRO A 130 9.14 8.21 2.34
C PRO A 130 9.62 9.67 2.33
N ASN A 131 8.67 10.59 2.43
CA ASN A 131 8.97 12.00 2.61
C ASN A 131 9.69 12.28 3.94
N ASP A 132 10.45 13.39 4.01
CA ASP A 132 10.85 13.93 5.31
C ASP A 132 9.60 14.24 6.14
N ALA A 133 9.61 13.83 7.39
CA ALA A 133 8.46 13.93 8.27
C ALA A 133 8.84 14.39 9.67
N GLY A 134 7.86 14.94 10.39
CA GLY A 134 7.99 15.27 11.79
C GLY A 134 7.70 14.08 12.70
N TYR A 135 8.50 13.87 13.73
CA TYR A 135 8.19 12.98 14.83
C TYR A 135 7.41 13.72 15.92
N LYS A 136 6.27 13.17 16.34
CA LYS A 136 5.35 13.80 17.32
C LYS A 136 4.98 15.25 16.95
N LYS A 137 4.83 15.54 15.66
CA LYS A 137 4.46 16.87 15.13
C LYS A 137 5.44 18.01 15.48
N LYS A 138 6.58 17.73 16.04
CA LYS A 138 7.50 18.74 16.60
C LYS A 138 8.96 18.52 16.24
N TYR A 139 9.42 17.28 16.33
CA TYR A 139 10.83 16.96 16.17
C TYR A 139 11.14 16.53 14.74
N LEU A 140 12.38 16.73 14.29
CA LEU A 140 12.85 16.15 13.04
C LEU A 140 12.93 14.62 13.17
N ASN A 141 12.43 13.89 12.19
CA ASN A 141 12.48 12.43 12.18
C ASN A 141 13.72 11.94 11.44
N LYS A 142 14.79 11.65 12.17
CA LYS A 142 16.06 11.17 11.61
C LYS A 142 15.98 9.71 11.12
N ASN A 143 14.90 8.99 11.41
CA ASN A 143 14.75 7.59 10.99
C ASN A 143 14.54 7.44 9.48
N VAL A 144 13.99 8.46 8.82
CA VAL A 144 13.77 8.42 7.36
C VAL A 144 15.10 8.31 6.61
N ALA A 145 16.15 8.99 7.06
CA ALA A 145 17.48 8.84 6.47
C ALA A 145 17.99 7.39 6.58
N ARG A 146 17.79 6.74 7.75
CA ARG A 146 18.15 5.34 7.95
C ARG A 146 17.32 4.38 7.10
N GLN A 147 16.02 4.68 6.90
CA GLN A 147 15.19 3.92 5.96
C GLN A 147 15.66 4.05 4.52
N ARG A 148 16.07 5.26 4.11
CA ARG A 148 16.62 5.51 2.78
C ARG A 148 17.80 4.59 2.47
N GLU A 149 18.73 4.45 3.42
CA GLU A 149 19.90 3.57 3.28
C GLU A 149 19.46 2.12 3.04
N VAL A 150 18.51 1.62 3.84
CA VAL A 150 17.95 0.26 3.69
C VAL A 150 17.26 0.09 2.34
N ILE A 151 16.44 1.05 1.92
CA ILE A 151 15.70 0.98 0.65
C ILE A 151 16.66 0.94 -0.53
N ILE A 152 17.71 1.79 -0.51
CA ILE A 152 18.74 1.81 -1.57
C ILE A 152 19.53 0.48 -1.59
N GLU A 153 19.83 -0.10 -0.43
CA GLU A 153 20.49 -1.40 -0.35
C GLU A 153 19.65 -2.51 -0.97
N LEU A 154 18.36 -2.59 -0.61
CA LEU A 154 17.43 -3.56 -1.19
C LEU A 154 17.23 -3.35 -2.69
N ALA A 155 17.12 -2.09 -3.13
CA ALA A 155 16.99 -1.77 -4.54
C ALA A 155 18.19 -2.27 -5.35
N LYS A 156 19.41 -2.09 -4.84
CA LYS A 156 20.63 -2.63 -5.47
C LYS A 156 20.62 -4.16 -5.48
N LYS A 157 20.22 -4.80 -4.38
CA LYS A 157 20.15 -6.26 -4.26
C LYS A 157 19.18 -6.88 -5.27
N TYR A 158 18.01 -6.27 -5.44
CA TYR A 158 16.93 -6.76 -6.31
C TYR A 158 16.88 -6.08 -7.69
N GLN A 159 17.85 -5.20 -7.99
CA GLN A 159 17.96 -4.46 -9.27
C GLN A 159 16.67 -3.72 -9.66
N CYS A 160 15.98 -3.15 -8.67
CA CYS A 160 14.76 -2.40 -8.89
C CYS A 160 14.96 -0.88 -8.74
N PRO A 161 14.17 -0.06 -9.43
CA PRO A 161 14.23 1.40 -9.33
C PRO A 161 13.81 1.91 -7.95
N VAL A 162 14.31 3.11 -7.61
CA VAL A 162 13.96 3.85 -6.40
C VAL A 162 13.43 5.23 -6.75
N TRP A 163 12.28 5.59 -6.17
CA TRP A 163 11.82 6.97 -6.09
C TRP A 163 12.25 7.57 -4.75
N ASP A 164 13.36 8.29 -4.76
CA ASP A 164 13.91 8.92 -3.54
C ASP A 164 13.20 10.25 -3.25
N PHE A 165 11.99 10.17 -2.69
CA PHE A 165 11.22 11.37 -2.40
C PHE A 165 11.82 12.18 -1.24
N TYR A 166 12.46 11.54 -0.26
CA TYR A 166 13.21 12.23 0.80
C TYR A 166 14.31 13.14 0.22
N GLY A 167 15.11 12.62 -0.73
CA GLY A 167 16.13 13.39 -1.42
C GLY A 167 15.55 14.53 -2.24
N ILE A 168 14.47 14.27 -3.00
CA ILE A 168 13.77 15.27 -3.82
C ILE A 168 13.22 16.41 -2.98
N MET A 169 12.70 16.12 -1.79
CA MET A 169 12.20 17.16 -0.87
C MET A 169 13.27 18.07 -0.31
N GLY A 170 14.54 17.64 -0.27
CA GLY A 170 15.65 18.36 0.34
C GLY A 170 16.11 17.78 1.69
N GLU A 171 15.85 16.50 1.92
CA GLU A 171 16.31 15.70 3.07
C GLU A 171 15.81 16.20 4.43
N LEU A 172 16.59 15.96 5.51
CA LEU A 172 16.20 16.22 6.89
C LEU A 172 15.89 17.71 7.14
N GLY A 173 14.68 17.98 7.55
CA GLY A 173 14.18 19.32 7.85
C GLY A 173 13.39 19.96 6.71
N SER A 174 13.37 19.35 5.53
CA SER A 174 12.63 19.86 4.37
C SER A 174 11.12 19.94 4.64
N SER A 175 10.55 19.07 5.46
CA SER A 175 9.15 19.13 5.90
C SER A 175 8.76 20.48 6.50
N ARG A 176 9.67 21.15 7.22
CA ARG A 176 9.43 22.49 7.76
C ARG A 176 9.39 23.56 6.67
N ILE A 177 10.27 23.44 5.67
CA ILE A 177 10.32 24.32 4.51
C ILE A 177 9.06 24.16 3.68
N TRP A 178 8.65 22.93 3.42
CA TRP A 178 7.43 22.62 2.69
C TRP A 178 6.17 23.11 3.42
N LYS A 179 6.14 22.96 4.76
CA LYS A 179 5.07 23.55 5.57
C LYS A 179 5.02 25.07 5.47
N ALA A 180 6.17 25.75 5.55
CA ALA A 180 6.24 27.22 5.45
C ALA A 180 5.75 27.71 4.08
N ASN A 181 5.87 26.90 3.04
CA ASN A 181 5.36 27.17 1.69
C ASN A 181 3.94 26.65 1.45
N GLY A 182 3.20 26.25 2.47
CA GLY A 182 1.81 25.82 2.36
C GLY A 182 1.61 24.47 1.67
N LEU A 183 2.64 23.63 1.57
CA LEU A 183 2.60 22.32 0.91
C LEU A 183 2.38 21.15 1.89
N MET A 184 2.61 21.38 3.18
CA MET A 184 2.41 20.36 4.24
C MET A 184 1.53 20.89 5.37
N ARG A 185 0.82 19.95 6.01
CA ARG A 185 0.00 20.21 7.19
C ARG A 185 0.86 20.53 8.42
N SER A 186 0.21 21.03 9.47
CA SER A 186 0.89 21.36 10.74
C SER A 186 1.52 20.16 11.45
N ASP A 187 1.11 18.93 11.12
CA ASP A 187 1.66 17.70 11.67
C ASP A 187 3.04 17.33 11.08
N LEU A 188 3.49 18.02 10.01
CA LEU A 188 4.74 17.75 9.30
C LEU A 188 4.84 16.32 8.73
N VAL A 189 3.73 15.68 8.47
CA VAL A 189 3.65 14.32 7.90
C VAL A 189 2.86 14.32 6.61
N HIS A 190 1.68 14.96 6.63
CA HIS A 190 0.75 14.92 5.52
C HIS A 190 0.86 16.18 4.65
N PHE A 191 0.69 16.00 3.36
CA PHE A 191 0.63 17.09 2.40
C PHE A 191 -0.75 17.77 2.41
N ILE A 192 -0.77 19.04 1.99
CA ILE A 192 -2.02 19.76 1.73
C ILE A 192 -2.40 19.44 0.29
N GLY A 193 -3.50 18.71 0.09
CA GLY A 193 -4.13 18.60 -1.22
C GLY A 193 -4.65 20.00 -1.62
N LYS A 194 -4.24 20.50 -2.78
CA LYS A 194 -5.01 21.59 -3.41
C LYS A 194 -6.22 20.92 -4.04
N ASP A 195 -7.42 21.40 -3.71
CA ASP A 195 -8.70 20.89 -4.21
C ASP A 195 -8.88 20.99 -5.75
N ASN A 196 -7.83 21.27 -6.48
CA ASN A 196 -7.81 21.52 -7.92
C ASN A 196 -6.77 20.70 -8.70
N ILE A 197 -6.38 19.51 -8.22
CA ILE A 197 -5.70 18.55 -9.09
C ILE A 197 -6.74 17.51 -9.48
N VAL A 198 -7.45 17.82 -10.56
CA VAL A 198 -8.25 16.85 -11.32
C VAL A 198 -7.31 16.04 -12.19
#